data_9085780e5aa5955f7560dae0a2444b38
#
_entry.id   9085780e5aa5955f7560dae0a2444b38
#
_cell.length_a   1.000
_cell.length_b   1.000
_cell.length_c   1.000
_cell.angle_alpha   90.00
_cell.angle_beta   90.00
_cell.angle_gamma   90.00
#
_symmetry.space_group_name_H-M   'P 1'
#
loop_
_entity.id
_entity.type
_entity.pdbx_description
1 polymer ?
#
loop_
_entity_poly.entity_id
_entity_poly.type
_entity_poly.pdbx_seq_one_letter_code
_entity_poly.pdbx_strand_id
1 'polypeptide(L)'
;MYHIVICDDEPIFLTQISEMIIDILASMGESCEIRKYTSISELKNTLQNTPKSCDILILDIMLGENNGISFAECLRDTENQIPVIFISSSKEFVFDAYSAEPVGYILKPVSRQKLAEALTRAIRHLIPKSIIIDTPSRTVSFHIRDITYIEIINKELQIHLQDGTVTKIYKSLSAVREILPKDIFVQCHRCYIVSLYAVRSIRRFEITLNNHEIIPVSKYSYRD
;
A
#
# COMPACT_ATOMS: atom_id res chain seq x y z
N MET A 1 -6.86 5.29 5.90
CA MET A 1 -7.27 6.50 5.13
C MET A 1 -6.13 6.89 4.22
N TYR A 2 -6.37 7.01 2.91
CA TYR A 2 -5.37 7.36 1.90
C TYR A 2 -5.48 8.83 1.48
N HIS A 3 -4.34 9.48 1.23
CA HIS A 3 -4.28 10.82 0.64
C HIS A 3 -4.05 10.68 -0.86
N ILE A 4 -5.09 10.94 -1.63
CA ILE A 4 -5.05 10.83 -3.10
C ILE A 4 -5.00 12.21 -3.71
N VAL A 5 -4.05 12.40 -4.60
CA VAL A 5 -3.93 13.64 -5.37
C VAL A 5 -4.31 13.37 -6.80
N ILE A 6 -5.14 14.24 -7.36
CA ILE A 6 -5.55 14.20 -8.77
C ILE A 6 -5.13 15.50 -9.42
N CYS A 7 -4.47 15.41 -10.57
CA CYS A 7 -4.10 16.56 -11.37
C CYS A 7 -4.59 16.38 -12.81
N ASP A 8 -5.48 17.29 -13.24
CA ASP A 8 -6.10 17.32 -14.58
C ASP A 8 -6.58 18.75 -14.84
N ASP A 9 -6.36 19.30 -16.01
CA ASP A 9 -6.76 20.67 -16.35
C ASP A 9 -8.27 20.85 -16.60
N GLU A 10 -9.02 19.74 -16.66
CA GLU A 10 -10.47 19.73 -16.79
C GLU A 10 -11.18 19.61 -15.43
N PRO A 11 -11.76 20.69 -14.83
CA PRO A 11 -12.39 20.64 -13.49
C PRO A 11 -13.57 19.66 -13.40
N ILE A 12 -14.31 19.47 -14.49
CA ILE A 12 -15.44 18.53 -14.55
C ILE A 12 -14.92 17.11 -14.37
N PHE A 13 -13.81 16.78 -15.05
CA PHE A 13 -13.17 15.48 -14.96
C PHE A 13 -12.64 15.20 -13.55
N LEU A 14 -12.00 16.19 -12.91
CA LEU A 14 -11.55 16.09 -11.52
C LEU A 14 -12.69 15.68 -10.57
N THR A 15 -13.88 16.24 -10.79
CA THR A 15 -15.06 15.93 -9.95
C THR A 15 -15.53 14.50 -10.19
N GLN A 16 -15.69 14.10 -11.45
CA GLN A 16 -16.15 12.74 -11.81
C GLN A 16 -15.20 11.64 -11.29
N ILE A 17 -13.89 11.86 -11.48
CA ILE A 17 -12.89 10.89 -11.00
C ILE A 17 -12.87 10.80 -9.49
N SER A 18 -13.01 11.93 -8.79
CA SER A 18 -13.04 11.95 -7.33
C SER A 18 -14.21 11.13 -6.77
N GLU A 19 -15.41 11.33 -7.31
CA GLU A 19 -16.59 10.58 -6.89
C GLU A 19 -16.38 9.07 -7.14
N MET A 20 -15.86 8.71 -8.31
CA MET A 20 -15.58 7.32 -8.66
C MET A 20 -14.55 6.66 -7.72
N ILE A 21 -13.50 7.39 -7.32
CA ILE A 21 -12.48 6.90 -6.38
C ILE A 21 -13.07 6.67 -5.00
N ILE A 22 -13.86 7.64 -4.49
CA ILE A 22 -14.53 7.51 -3.19
C ILE A 22 -15.41 6.26 -3.16
N ASP A 23 -16.24 6.06 -4.19
CA ASP A 23 -17.12 4.89 -4.29
C ASP A 23 -16.35 3.56 -4.38
N ILE A 24 -15.23 3.54 -5.14
CA ILE A 24 -14.40 2.35 -5.26
C ILE A 24 -13.76 2.01 -3.91
N LEU A 25 -13.14 2.97 -3.25
CA LEU A 25 -12.47 2.74 -1.97
C LEU A 25 -13.46 2.39 -0.86
N ALA A 26 -14.62 3.04 -0.80
CA ALA A 26 -15.68 2.68 0.13
C ALA A 26 -16.16 1.23 -0.06
N SER A 27 -16.25 0.75 -1.31
CA SER A 27 -16.57 -0.65 -1.60
C SER A 27 -15.50 -1.66 -1.14
N MET A 28 -14.26 -1.19 -0.95
CA MET A 28 -13.13 -1.96 -0.40
C MET A 28 -13.02 -1.84 1.14
N GLY A 29 -13.91 -1.08 1.80
CA GLY A 29 -13.80 -0.79 3.23
C GLY A 29 -12.77 0.28 3.58
N GLU A 30 -12.27 1.01 2.58
CA GLU A 30 -11.23 2.02 2.72
C GLU A 30 -11.79 3.44 2.66
N SER A 31 -11.06 4.40 3.24
CA SER A 31 -11.39 5.83 3.17
C SER A 31 -10.25 6.64 2.58
N CYS A 32 -10.56 7.77 1.96
CA CYS A 32 -9.56 8.67 1.39
C CYS A 32 -9.90 10.15 1.60
N GLU A 33 -8.85 10.97 1.59
CA GLU A 33 -8.89 12.41 1.37
C GLU A 33 -8.39 12.69 -0.03
N ILE A 34 -9.14 13.47 -0.83
CA ILE A 34 -8.78 13.78 -2.21
C ILE A 34 -8.43 15.26 -2.33
N ARG A 35 -7.26 15.55 -2.88
CA ARG A 35 -6.83 16.90 -3.28
C ARG A 35 -6.77 16.99 -4.79
N LYS A 36 -7.29 18.09 -5.33
CA LYS A 36 -7.44 18.34 -6.77
C LYS A 36 -6.57 19.50 -7.19
N TYR A 37 -5.88 19.33 -8.30
CA TYR A 37 -5.04 20.36 -8.91
C TYR A 37 -5.34 20.47 -10.39
N THR A 38 -5.32 21.68 -10.91
CA THR A 38 -5.50 21.94 -12.35
C THR A 38 -4.18 22.25 -13.05
N SER A 39 -3.07 22.33 -12.30
CA SER A 39 -1.75 22.60 -12.87
C SER A 39 -0.65 21.82 -12.16
N ILE A 40 0.38 21.43 -12.92
CA ILE A 40 1.60 20.80 -12.39
C ILE A 40 2.34 21.75 -11.42
N SER A 41 2.30 23.05 -11.66
CA SER A 41 3.01 24.03 -10.82
C SER A 41 2.47 24.05 -9.39
N GLU A 42 1.15 24.04 -9.22
CA GLU A 42 0.50 23.96 -7.90
C GLU A 42 0.78 22.62 -7.21
N LEU A 43 0.67 21.52 -7.96
CA LEU A 43 0.97 20.18 -7.49
C LEU A 43 2.42 20.08 -6.99
N LYS A 44 3.38 20.55 -7.77
CA LYS A 44 4.81 20.53 -7.43
C LYS A 44 5.09 21.27 -6.13
N ASN A 45 4.55 22.47 -5.98
CA ASN A 45 4.70 23.27 -4.77
C ASN A 45 4.15 22.53 -3.54
N THR A 46 3.02 21.86 -3.67
CA THR A 46 2.42 21.11 -2.56
C THR A 46 3.26 19.90 -2.18
N LEU A 47 3.72 19.09 -3.13
CA LEU A 47 4.53 17.91 -2.85
C LEU A 47 5.90 18.26 -2.26
N GLN A 48 6.50 19.39 -2.64
CA GLN A 48 7.76 19.87 -2.07
C GLN A 48 7.61 20.31 -0.61
N ASN A 49 6.52 21.02 -0.29
CA ASN A 49 6.31 21.58 1.05
C ASN A 49 5.73 20.54 2.05
N THR A 50 5.04 19.53 1.54
CA THR A 50 4.38 18.49 2.35
C THR A 50 4.59 17.09 1.74
N PRO A 51 5.79 16.50 1.83
CA PRO A 51 6.14 15.24 1.13
C PRO A 51 5.23 14.06 1.46
N LYS A 52 4.61 14.04 2.65
CA LYS A 52 3.69 12.97 3.11
C LYS A 52 2.22 13.25 2.80
N SER A 53 1.91 14.25 1.98
CA SER A 53 0.54 14.66 1.68
C SER A 53 -0.09 13.90 0.50
N CYS A 54 0.62 12.96 -0.08
CA CYS A 54 0.17 12.19 -1.24
C CYS A 54 0.63 10.74 -1.12
N ASP A 55 -0.33 9.83 -1.01
CA ASP A 55 -0.07 8.38 -1.05
C ASP A 55 -0.20 7.83 -2.48
N ILE A 56 -1.14 8.36 -3.27
CA ILE A 56 -1.37 7.95 -4.66
C ILE A 56 -1.57 9.21 -5.52
N LEU A 57 -0.85 9.27 -6.62
CA LEU A 57 -0.98 10.35 -7.60
C LEU A 57 -1.72 9.85 -8.85
N ILE A 58 -2.82 10.52 -9.19
CA ILE A 58 -3.53 10.34 -10.46
C ILE A 58 -3.27 11.56 -11.32
N LEU A 59 -2.72 11.36 -12.49
CA LEU A 59 -2.12 12.42 -13.29
C LEU A 59 -2.56 12.32 -14.75
N ASP A 60 -3.14 13.40 -15.28
CA ASP A 60 -3.27 13.53 -16.72
C ASP A 60 -1.89 13.73 -17.37
N ILE A 61 -1.72 13.17 -18.54
CA ILE A 61 -0.50 13.34 -19.34
C ILE A 61 -0.48 14.71 -20.01
N MET A 62 -1.63 15.15 -20.52
CA MET A 62 -1.78 16.40 -21.26
C MET A 62 -2.35 17.47 -20.34
N LEU A 63 -1.49 18.31 -19.76
CA LEU A 63 -1.85 19.38 -18.84
C LEU A 63 -1.49 20.75 -19.44
N GLY A 64 -2.26 21.20 -20.41
CA GLY A 64 -1.96 22.40 -21.18
C GLY A 64 -0.62 22.28 -21.89
N GLU A 65 0.34 23.17 -21.57
CA GLU A 65 1.71 23.14 -22.13
C GLU A 65 2.63 22.15 -21.37
N ASN A 66 2.19 21.59 -20.26
CA ASN A 66 2.99 20.69 -19.41
C ASN A 66 2.72 19.24 -19.75
N ASN A 67 3.74 18.41 -19.58
CA ASN A 67 3.66 16.96 -19.77
C ASN A 67 3.72 16.24 -18.42
N GLY A 68 2.64 15.52 -18.07
CA GLY A 68 2.54 14.74 -16.83
C GLY A 68 3.61 13.64 -16.72
N ILE A 69 4.08 13.09 -17.85
CA ILE A 69 5.14 12.07 -17.85
C ILE A 69 6.44 12.70 -17.35
N SER A 70 6.87 13.82 -17.92
CA SER A 70 8.10 14.49 -17.50
C SER A 70 8.05 14.90 -16.02
N PHE A 71 6.88 15.26 -15.51
CA PHE A 71 6.71 15.54 -14.09
C PHE A 71 6.90 14.25 -13.25
N ALA A 72 6.31 13.13 -13.65
CA ALA A 72 6.44 11.87 -12.95
C ALA A 72 7.88 11.32 -12.99
N GLU A 73 8.60 11.48 -14.11
CA GLU A 73 10.04 11.18 -14.22
C GLU A 73 10.85 12.01 -13.21
N CYS A 74 10.60 13.31 -13.12
CA CYS A 74 11.24 14.18 -12.14
C CYS A 74 10.96 13.74 -10.68
N LEU A 75 9.80 13.15 -10.39
CA LEU A 75 9.54 12.54 -9.08
C LEU A 75 10.44 11.33 -8.84
N ARG A 76 10.67 10.47 -9.84
CA ARG A 76 11.56 9.31 -9.74
C ARG A 76 13.01 9.72 -9.52
N ASP A 77 13.48 10.76 -10.19
CA ASP A 77 14.84 11.31 -10.03
C ASP A 77 15.11 11.78 -8.59
N THR A 78 14.07 12.17 -7.86
CA THR A 78 14.16 12.54 -6.43
C THR A 78 13.89 11.38 -5.48
N GLU A 79 13.99 10.13 -5.95
CA GLU A 79 13.70 8.90 -5.20
C GLU A 79 12.27 8.84 -4.62
N ASN A 80 11.37 9.66 -5.14
CA ASN A 80 9.97 9.65 -4.72
C ASN A 80 9.26 8.46 -5.34
N GLN A 81 8.80 7.51 -4.49
CA GLN A 81 8.17 6.27 -4.87
C GLN A 81 6.64 6.32 -4.84
N ILE A 82 6.04 7.51 -4.84
CA ILE A 82 4.57 7.64 -4.91
C ILE A 82 4.06 6.88 -6.14
N PRO A 83 3.13 5.92 -5.99
CA PRO A 83 2.53 5.23 -7.11
C PRO A 83 1.74 6.21 -7.98
N VAL A 84 2.07 6.26 -9.27
CA VAL A 84 1.45 7.14 -10.26
C VAL A 84 0.50 6.32 -11.13
N ILE A 85 -0.73 6.81 -11.30
CA ILE A 85 -1.71 6.30 -12.26
C ILE A 85 -1.89 7.39 -13.31
N PHE A 86 -1.50 7.12 -14.56
CA PHE A 86 -1.78 8.04 -15.65
C PHE A 86 -3.20 7.86 -16.16
N ILE A 87 -3.84 9.00 -16.48
CA ILE A 87 -5.09 9.07 -17.23
C ILE A 87 -4.83 9.91 -18.48
N SER A 88 -5.26 9.46 -19.65
CA SER A 88 -4.99 10.16 -20.90
C SER A 88 -6.06 9.93 -21.96
N SER A 89 -6.25 10.89 -22.83
CA SER A 89 -7.11 10.77 -24.03
C SER A 89 -6.43 10.02 -25.17
N SER A 90 -5.08 9.87 -25.17
CA SER A 90 -4.32 9.22 -26.24
C SER A 90 -3.63 7.94 -25.77
N LYS A 91 -3.48 6.98 -26.72
CA LYS A 91 -2.67 5.76 -26.54
C LYS A 91 -1.19 5.98 -26.91
N GLU A 92 -0.86 7.07 -27.57
CA GLU A 92 0.46 7.34 -28.12
C GLU A 92 1.54 7.44 -27.04
N PHE A 93 1.16 7.93 -25.85
CA PHE A 93 2.07 8.12 -24.73
C PHE A 93 2.31 6.90 -23.86
N VAL A 94 1.73 5.73 -24.20
CA VAL A 94 1.87 4.51 -23.36
C VAL A 94 3.32 4.08 -23.21
N PHE A 95 4.09 4.14 -24.30
CA PHE A 95 5.51 3.76 -24.28
C PHE A 95 6.37 4.79 -23.53
N ASP A 96 6.10 6.07 -23.74
CA ASP A 96 6.85 7.16 -23.07
C ASP A 96 6.56 7.15 -21.57
N ALA A 97 5.31 6.86 -21.17
CA ALA A 97 4.92 6.76 -19.77
C ALA A 97 5.63 5.65 -19.00
N TYR A 98 6.21 4.66 -19.68
CA TYR A 98 6.89 3.53 -19.04
C TYR A 98 8.13 3.97 -18.25
N SER A 99 8.84 5.01 -18.69
CA SER A 99 10.01 5.60 -18.01
C SER A 99 9.70 6.11 -16.60
N ALA A 100 8.45 6.57 -16.36
CA ALA A 100 7.98 7.04 -15.06
C ALA A 100 7.51 5.92 -14.12
N GLU A 101 7.62 4.64 -14.53
CA GLU A 101 7.21 3.45 -13.75
C GLU A 101 5.78 3.57 -13.16
N PRO A 102 4.75 3.83 -13.96
CA PRO A 102 3.40 3.98 -13.45
C PRO A 102 2.82 2.64 -13.01
N VAL A 103 1.97 2.67 -11.99
CA VAL A 103 1.20 1.49 -11.55
C VAL A 103 -0.05 1.26 -12.39
N GLY A 104 -0.42 2.22 -13.21
CA GLY A 104 -1.55 2.13 -14.14
C GLY A 104 -1.55 3.19 -15.22
N TYR A 105 -2.11 2.83 -16.38
CA TYR A 105 -2.40 3.73 -17.49
C TYR A 105 -3.84 3.51 -17.92
N ILE A 106 -4.66 4.55 -17.85
CA ILE A 106 -6.10 4.49 -18.11
C ILE A 106 -6.45 5.48 -19.22
N LEU A 107 -7.15 4.99 -20.23
CA LEU A 107 -7.66 5.87 -21.28
C LEU A 107 -8.99 6.51 -20.87
N LYS A 108 -9.17 7.79 -21.21
CA LYS A 108 -10.46 8.48 -21.17
C LYS A 108 -11.37 7.91 -22.30
N PRO A 109 -12.66 7.61 -22.07
CA PRO A 109 -13.38 7.74 -20.80
C PRO A 109 -12.97 6.66 -19.78
N VAL A 110 -12.85 7.07 -18.51
CA VAL A 110 -12.36 6.21 -17.44
C VAL A 110 -13.37 5.12 -17.10
N SER A 111 -12.96 3.87 -17.23
CA SER A 111 -13.74 2.72 -16.77
C SER A 111 -13.56 2.53 -15.25
N ARG A 112 -14.68 2.37 -14.53
CA ARG A 112 -14.68 2.08 -13.08
C ARG A 112 -13.85 0.85 -12.75
N GLN A 113 -13.96 -0.21 -13.56
CA GLN A 113 -13.20 -1.43 -13.36
C GLN A 113 -11.68 -1.19 -13.48
N LYS A 114 -11.22 -0.51 -14.54
CA LYS A 114 -9.80 -0.21 -14.74
C LYS A 114 -9.24 0.69 -13.66
N LEU A 115 -10.03 1.67 -13.19
CA LEU A 115 -9.63 2.52 -12.08
C LEU A 115 -9.51 1.73 -10.78
N ALA A 116 -10.44 0.83 -10.48
CA ALA A 116 -10.40 -0.04 -9.31
C ALA A 116 -9.16 -0.96 -9.33
N GLU A 117 -8.84 -1.55 -10.48
CA GLU A 117 -7.63 -2.38 -10.65
C GLU A 117 -6.35 -1.57 -10.45
N ALA A 118 -6.28 -0.34 -10.98
CA ALA A 118 -5.13 0.54 -10.81
C ALA A 118 -4.97 1.01 -9.37
N LEU A 119 -6.05 1.40 -8.69
CA LEU A 119 -6.04 1.75 -7.27
C LEU A 119 -5.60 0.56 -6.41
N THR A 120 -6.09 -0.64 -6.70
CA THR A 120 -5.64 -1.85 -5.99
C THR A 120 -4.13 -2.08 -6.14
N ARG A 121 -3.58 -1.88 -7.36
CA ARG A 121 -2.13 -1.96 -7.57
C ARG A 121 -1.39 -0.87 -6.81
N ALA A 122 -1.88 0.38 -6.85
CA ALA A 122 -1.28 1.50 -6.13
C ALA A 122 -1.23 1.25 -4.62
N ILE A 123 -2.32 0.80 -4.02
CA ILE A 123 -2.39 0.45 -2.60
C ILE A 123 -1.38 -0.65 -2.25
N ARG A 124 -1.25 -1.68 -3.09
CA ARG A 124 -0.24 -2.73 -2.89
C ARG A 124 1.20 -2.20 -2.94
N HIS A 125 1.46 -1.14 -3.70
CA HIS A 125 2.77 -0.47 -3.74
C HIS A 125 3.09 0.28 -2.44
N LEU A 126 2.07 0.76 -1.71
CA LEU A 126 2.25 1.45 -0.45
C LEU A 126 2.62 0.51 0.71
N ILE A 127 2.37 -0.79 0.55
CA ILE A 127 2.73 -1.78 1.55
C ILE A 127 4.26 -1.95 1.53
N PRO A 128 4.96 -1.73 2.64
CA PRO A 128 6.41 -1.96 2.70
C PRO A 128 6.76 -3.38 2.26
N LYS A 129 7.79 -3.54 1.45
CA LYS A 129 8.28 -4.88 1.07
C LYS A 129 8.97 -5.59 2.23
N SER A 130 9.55 -4.82 3.15
CA SER A 130 10.30 -5.32 4.30
C SER A 130 10.02 -4.50 5.55
N ILE A 131 10.14 -5.14 6.70
CA ILE A 131 10.18 -4.45 7.99
C ILE A 131 11.60 -4.51 8.55
N ILE A 132 11.99 -3.44 9.25
CA ILE A 132 13.27 -3.35 9.93
C ILE A 132 13.00 -3.37 11.44
N ILE A 133 13.67 -4.28 12.14
CA ILE A 133 13.58 -4.39 13.59
C ILE A 133 14.94 -4.13 14.21
N ASP A 134 15.05 -2.99 14.89
CA ASP A 134 16.24 -2.64 15.65
C ASP A 134 16.18 -3.28 17.03
N THR A 135 17.26 -3.94 17.40
CA THR A 135 17.50 -4.48 18.74
C THR A 135 18.77 -3.89 19.32
N PRO A 136 19.01 -3.97 20.62
CA PRO A 136 20.25 -3.44 21.22
C PRO A 136 21.53 -4.05 20.64
N SER A 137 21.46 -5.27 20.08
CA SER A 137 22.61 -6.00 19.55
C SER A 137 22.75 -5.99 18.04
N ARG A 138 21.65 -5.78 17.30
CA ARG A 138 21.65 -5.81 15.83
C ARG A 138 20.36 -5.24 15.24
N THR A 139 20.45 -4.75 14.01
CA THR A 139 19.32 -4.45 13.13
C THR A 139 19.05 -5.63 12.21
N VAL A 140 17.81 -6.08 12.11
CA VAL A 140 17.40 -7.19 11.26
C VAL A 140 16.28 -6.73 10.32
N SER A 141 16.45 -7.01 9.03
CA SER A 141 15.41 -6.78 8.01
C SER A 141 14.71 -8.08 7.68
N PHE A 142 13.38 -8.06 7.62
CA PHE A 142 12.53 -9.18 7.23
C PHE A 142 11.69 -8.79 6.03
N HIS A 143 11.71 -9.60 5.00
CA HIS A 143 10.75 -9.45 3.91
C HIS A 143 9.35 -9.83 4.41
N ILE A 144 8.37 -8.94 4.24
CA ILE A 144 7.01 -9.13 4.80
C ILE A 144 6.38 -10.44 4.33
N ARG A 145 6.60 -10.80 3.07
CA ARG A 145 6.03 -12.04 2.49
C ARG A 145 6.63 -13.31 3.08
N ASP A 146 7.85 -13.24 3.60
CA ASP A 146 8.53 -14.41 4.16
C ASP A 146 8.07 -14.71 5.58
N ILE A 147 7.47 -13.74 6.29
CA ILE A 147 6.98 -13.92 7.65
C ILE A 147 5.67 -14.71 7.61
N THR A 148 5.63 -15.86 8.29
CA THR A 148 4.43 -16.68 8.44
C THR A 148 3.62 -16.29 9.66
N TYR A 149 4.27 -16.25 10.81
CA TYR A 149 3.69 -15.78 12.07
C TYR A 149 4.77 -15.31 13.04
N ILE A 150 4.35 -14.62 14.06
CA ILE A 150 5.19 -14.11 15.14
C ILE A 150 4.56 -14.56 16.44
N GLU A 151 5.39 -15.12 17.33
CA GLU A 151 4.92 -15.55 18.64
C GLU A 151 5.81 -15.05 19.77
N ILE A 152 5.28 -15.08 20.98
CA ILE A 152 6.05 -14.85 22.19
C ILE A 152 6.01 -16.10 23.07
N ILE A 153 7.17 -16.71 23.31
CA ILE A 153 7.36 -17.86 24.18
C ILE A 153 8.39 -17.52 25.24
N ASN A 154 8.08 -17.72 26.52
CA ASN A 154 9.00 -17.48 27.64
C ASN A 154 9.64 -16.06 27.62
N LYS A 155 8.87 -15.05 27.23
CA LYS A 155 9.29 -13.66 27.06
C LYS A 155 10.24 -13.40 25.87
N GLU A 156 10.54 -14.42 25.05
CA GLU A 156 11.27 -14.27 23.79
C GLU A 156 10.29 -14.14 22.64
N LEU A 157 10.43 -13.11 21.83
CA LEU A 157 9.70 -12.96 20.58
C LEU A 157 10.40 -13.76 19.49
N GLN A 158 9.66 -14.58 18.77
CA GLN A 158 10.14 -15.42 17.68
C GLN A 158 9.39 -15.08 16.41
N ILE A 159 10.14 -14.82 15.34
CA ILE A 159 9.61 -14.57 14.00
C ILE A 159 9.87 -15.82 13.18
N HIS A 160 8.80 -16.44 12.69
CA HIS A 160 8.82 -17.65 11.88
C HIS A 160 8.72 -17.28 10.40
N LEU A 161 9.64 -17.81 9.58
CA LEU A 161 9.71 -17.57 8.15
C LEU A 161 9.24 -18.77 7.34
N GLN A 162 8.92 -18.54 6.06
CA GLN A 162 8.42 -19.57 5.14
C GLN A 162 9.42 -20.71 4.90
N ASP A 163 10.71 -20.41 4.96
CA ASP A 163 11.80 -21.38 4.80
C ASP A 163 12.04 -22.24 6.04
N GLY A 164 11.22 -22.07 7.09
CA GLY A 164 11.37 -22.74 8.38
C GLY A 164 12.35 -22.08 9.34
N THR A 165 13.00 -20.99 8.93
CA THR A 165 13.90 -20.24 9.81
C THR A 165 13.10 -19.56 10.93
N VAL A 166 13.63 -19.60 12.15
CA VAL A 166 13.08 -18.90 13.31
C VAL A 166 14.10 -17.92 13.85
N THR A 167 13.73 -16.64 13.86
CA THR A 167 14.60 -15.58 14.36
C THR A 167 14.09 -15.06 15.71
N LYS A 168 14.94 -15.13 16.74
CA LYS A 168 14.65 -14.59 18.07
C LYS A 168 14.99 -13.12 18.17
N ILE A 169 14.08 -12.34 18.74
CA ILE A 169 14.21 -10.88 18.89
C ILE A 169 13.82 -10.48 20.30
N TYR A 170 14.60 -9.59 20.90
CA TYR A 170 14.33 -9.02 22.21
C TYR A 170 13.48 -7.74 22.10
N LYS A 171 12.19 -7.93 21.74
CA LYS A 171 11.17 -6.86 21.76
C LYS A 171 9.84 -7.42 22.25
N SER A 172 8.94 -6.54 22.65
CA SER A 172 7.57 -6.94 22.98
C SER A 172 6.75 -7.16 21.71
N LEU A 173 5.73 -8.03 21.79
CA LEU A 173 4.81 -8.29 20.67
C LEU A 173 4.07 -7.01 20.26
N SER A 174 3.71 -6.14 21.23
CA SER A 174 3.06 -4.87 20.94
C SER A 174 3.96 -3.91 20.15
N ALA A 175 5.25 -3.83 20.48
CA ALA A 175 6.20 -2.99 19.75
C ALA A 175 6.41 -3.47 18.31
N VAL A 176 6.38 -4.78 18.07
CA VAL A 176 6.48 -5.33 16.70
C VAL A 176 5.17 -5.13 15.95
N ARG A 177 4.01 -5.26 16.62
CA ARG A 177 2.70 -5.02 16.01
C ARG A 177 2.57 -3.62 15.41
N GLU A 178 3.15 -2.59 16.06
CA GLU A 178 3.07 -1.19 15.58
C GLU A 178 3.82 -0.93 14.26
N ILE A 179 4.83 -1.75 13.95
CA ILE A 179 5.61 -1.63 12.70
C ILE A 179 5.13 -2.58 11.59
N LEU A 180 4.23 -3.52 11.93
CA LEU A 180 3.68 -4.45 10.95
C LEU A 180 2.50 -3.82 10.19
N PRO A 181 2.40 -4.03 8.85
CA PRO A 181 1.24 -3.63 8.08
C PRO A 181 -0.04 -4.32 8.59
N LYS A 182 -1.01 -3.52 9.04
CA LYS A 182 -2.26 -4.00 9.66
C LYS A 182 -3.14 -4.78 8.67
N ASP A 183 -3.00 -4.51 7.36
CA ASP A 183 -3.73 -5.20 6.29
C ASP A 183 -3.20 -6.60 5.99
N ILE A 184 -2.01 -6.93 6.52
CA ILE A 184 -1.35 -8.22 6.30
C ILE A 184 -1.23 -9.03 7.58
N PHE A 185 -1.03 -8.37 8.71
CA PHE A 185 -0.77 -9.04 9.99
C PHE A 185 -1.91 -8.84 10.97
N VAL A 186 -2.44 -9.93 11.48
CA VAL A 186 -3.54 -9.93 12.45
C VAL A 186 -3.08 -10.56 13.76
N GLN A 187 -3.31 -9.87 14.87
CA GLN A 187 -3.10 -10.45 16.18
C GLN A 187 -4.30 -11.32 16.55
N CYS A 188 -4.20 -12.63 16.35
CA CYS A 188 -5.26 -13.59 16.62
C CYS A 188 -5.27 -14.10 18.07
N HIS A 189 -4.20 -13.88 18.82
CA HIS A 189 -4.05 -14.29 20.23
C HIS A 189 -3.11 -13.34 20.96
N ARG A 190 -3.19 -13.30 22.31
CA ARG A 190 -2.27 -12.47 23.12
C ARG A 190 -0.78 -12.74 22.88
N CYS A 191 -0.46 -13.94 22.38
CA CYS A 191 0.91 -14.37 22.10
C CYS A 191 1.21 -14.55 20.60
N TYR A 192 0.24 -14.36 19.70
CA TYR A 192 0.41 -14.66 18.27
C TYR A 192 -0.07 -13.53 17.36
N ILE A 193 0.76 -13.21 16.38
CA ILE A 193 0.43 -12.38 15.21
C ILE A 193 0.65 -13.26 13.98
N VAL A 194 -0.33 -13.35 13.08
CA VAL A 194 -0.29 -14.19 11.88
C VAL A 194 -0.29 -13.34 10.64
N SER A 195 0.53 -13.71 9.65
CA SER A 195 0.48 -13.17 8.30
C SER A 195 -0.70 -13.76 7.53
N LEU A 196 -1.57 -12.93 6.98
CA LEU A 196 -2.70 -13.38 6.14
C LEU A 196 -2.24 -14.13 4.88
N TYR A 197 -1.01 -13.86 4.40
CA TYR A 197 -0.41 -14.60 3.28
C TYR A 197 -0.09 -16.06 3.62
N ALA A 198 0.11 -16.37 4.90
CA ALA A 198 0.42 -17.72 5.37
C ALA A 198 -0.83 -18.54 5.75
N VAL A 199 -2.01 -17.92 5.81
CA VAL A 199 -3.25 -18.58 6.23
C VAL A 199 -3.79 -19.49 5.12
N ARG A 200 -3.97 -20.77 5.45
CA ARG A 200 -4.63 -21.75 4.60
C ARG A 200 -6.12 -21.88 4.89
N SER A 201 -6.48 -21.93 6.18
CA SER A 201 -7.87 -22.02 6.62
C SER A 201 -8.05 -21.51 8.04
N ILE A 202 -9.25 -21.03 8.33
CA ILE A 202 -9.65 -20.56 9.66
C ILE A 202 -10.81 -21.43 10.14
N ARG A 203 -10.68 -21.97 11.35
CA ARG A 203 -11.74 -22.67 12.07
C ARG A 203 -11.98 -22.02 13.43
N ARG A 204 -12.99 -22.47 14.12
CA ARG A 204 -13.28 -21.95 15.46
C ARG A 204 -12.08 -22.15 16.38
N PHE A 205 -11.49 -21.02 16.85
CA PHE A 205 -10.34 -20.93 17.74
C PHE A 205 -9.00 -21.43 17.19
N GLU A 206 -8.89 -21.67 15.90
CA GLU A 206 -7.63 -22.08 15.27
C GLU A 206 -7.47 -21.52 13.85
N ILE A 207 -6.24 -21.23 13.49
CA ILE A 207 -5.81 -20.90 12.13
C ILE A 207 -4.83 -21.96 11.69
N THR A 208 -5.09 -22.60 10.54
CA THR A 208 -4.14 -23.52 9.91
C THR A 208 -3.33 -22.75 8.87
N LEU A 209 -2.02 -22.81 8.96
CA LEU A 209 -1.10 -22.18 8.01
C LEU A 209 -0.84 -23.09 6.78
N ASN A 210 -0.21 -22.52 5.75
CA ASN A 210 0.15 -23.22 4.53
C ASN A 210 1.13 -24.39 4.78
N ASN A 211 1.99 -24.26 5.79
CA ASN A 211 2.92 -25.30 6.26
C ASN A 211 2.28 -26.31 7.22
N HIS A 212 0.95 -26.29 7.39
CA HIS A 212 0.15 -27.14 8.26
C HIS A 212 0.28 -26.87 9.78
N GLU A 213 1.02 -25.87 10.19
CA GLU A 213 1.04 -25.45 11.59
C GLU A 213 -0.32 -24.87 12.00
N ILE A 214 -0.67 -25.07 13.29
CA ILE A 214 -1.95 -24.62 13.85
C ILE A 214 -1.67 -23.52 14.87
N ILE A 215 -2.22 -22.36 14.66
CA ILE A 215 -2.10 -21.19 15.53
C ILE A 215 -3.42 -21.00 16.30
N PRO A 216 -3.37 -20.87 17.63
CA PRO A 216 -4.58 -20.66 18.42
C PRO A 216 -5.16 -19.25 18.23
N VAL A 217 -6.50 -19.16 18.21
CA VAL A 217 -7.24 -17.89 18.16
C VAL A 217 -7.94 -17.68 19.51
N SER A 218 -7.81 -16.47 20.06
CA SER A 218 -8.48 -16.15 21.31
C SER A 218 -9.99 -16.01 21.12
N LYS A 219 -10.77 -16.30 22.17
CA LYS A 219 -12.24 -16.14 22.15
C LYS A 219 -12.69 -14.70 21.83
N TYR A 220 -11.87 -13.72 22.16
CA TYR A 220 -12.16 -12.29 21.93
C TYR A 220 -11.85 -11.84 20.52
N SER A 221 -10.83 -12.40 19.87
CA SER A 221 -10.41 -12.05 18.50
C SER A 221 -11.24 -12.77 17.42
N TYR A 222 -12.16 -13.65 17.79
CA TYR A 222 -13.00 -14.40 16.84
C TYR A 222 -14.24 -13.62 16.38
N ARG A 223 -14.51 -12.46 16.96
CA ARG A 223 -15.70 -11.63 16.66
C ARG A 223 -15.41 -10.43 15.76
N ASP A 224 -14.14 -10.12 15.53
CA ASP A 224 -13.64 -9.07 14.66
C ASP A 224 -13.14 -9.69 13.33
#